data_f5dc2467b4b1ad615d6eb03ec3bcab34
#
_entry.id   f5dc2467b4b1ad615d6eb03ec3bcab34
#
_cell.length_a   1.000
_cell.length_b   1.000
_cell.length_c   1.000
_cell.angle_alpha   90.00
_cell.angle_beta   90.00
_cell.angle_gamma   90.00
#
_symmetry.space_group_name_H-M   'P 1'
#
loop_
_entity.id
_entity.type
_entity.pdbx_description
1 polymer ?
#
loop_
_entity_poly.entity_id
_entity_poly.type
_entity_poly.pdbx_seq_one_letter_code
_entity_poly.pdbx_strand_id
1 'polypeptide(L)'
;MIWTAVLCGFLLDCLLGDPEKMPHPVVWMGKAISRLEGWLRRRFPQTPQGERAGGIVLAIVLPVGTLIISGGLCWLFWWIHPLLGLALQAFWCWQALAMRCLAKESRNVYRCLKTQGLEAGRKAVSRIVGRDTAQLSEQGVVKAAVETVAENFSDGVLAPMLYMLIGGAPLALAYKAINTMDSMVGYKNEKYLYFGRAAAKLDDVVNYLPCRIAALLWILTCPLAGGN
;
A
#
# COMPACT_ATOMS: atom_id res chain seq x y z
N MET A 1 5.44 5.46 23.68
CA MET A 1 5.55 4.07 23.21
C MET A 1 5.13 3.84 21.76
N ILE A 2 4.09 4.49 21.24
CA ILE A 2 3.77 4.44 19.79
C ILE A 2 4.99 4.87 18.96
N TRP A 3 5.60 5.99 19.27
CA TRP A 3 6.80 6.52 18.58
C TRP A 3 7.97 5.55 18.57
N THR A 4 8.18 4.81 19.69
CA THR A 4 9.24 3.79 19.79
C THR A 4 8.94 2.63 18.84
N ALA A 5 7.68 2.17 18.77
CA ALA A 5 7.26 1.11 17.86
C ALA A 5 7.41 1.54 16.39
N VAL A 6 7.05 2.79 16.07
CA VAL A 6 7.20 3.35 14.72
C VAL A 6 8.67 3.41 14.33
N LEU A 7 9.54 3.91 15.21
CA LEU A 7 10.98 3.97 14.96
C LEU A 7 11.57 2.58 14.76
N CYS A 8 11.23 1.61 15.61
CA CYS A 8 11.67 0.24 15.45
C CYS A 8 11.18 -0.39 14.13
N GLY A 9 9.91 -0.19 13.79
CA GLY A 9 9.33 -0.67 12.53
C GLY A 9 10.01 -0.07 11.29
N PHE A 10 10.27 1.23 11.32
CA PHE A 10 11.01 1.93 10.27
C PHE A 10 12.44 1.39 10.12
N LEU A 11 13.17 1.22 11.22
CA LEU A 11 14.51 0.66 11.19
C LEU A 11 14.52 -0.79 10.68
N LEU A 12 13.51 -1.59 11.07
CA LEU A 12 13.35 -2.96 10.56
C LEU A 12 13.10 -2.97 9.04
N ASP A 13 12.27 -2.09 8.50
CA ASP A 13 12.08 -1.98 7.04
C ASP A 13 13.37 -1.57 6.34
N CYS A 14 14.10 -0.59 6.86
CA CYS A 14 15.39 -0.18 6.31
C CYS A 14 16.42 -1.32 6.27
N LEU A 15 16.44 -2.18 7.30
CA LEU A 15 17.44 -3.23 7.47
C LEU A 15 17.05 -4.54 6.79
N LEU A 16 15.81 -4.97 6.90
CA LEU A 16 15.34 -6.28 6.44
C LEU A 16 14.53 -6.19 5.13
N GLY A 17 13.80 -5.09 4.92
CA GLY A 17 12.82 -4.98 3.86
C GLY A 17 11.64 -5.92 4.10
N ASP A 18 11.03 -6.40 3.02
CA ASP A 18 9.87 -7.29 3.07
C ASP A 18 10.27 -8.69 2.55
N PRO A 19 10.47 -9.67 3.46
CA PRO A 19 10.87 -11.02 3.07
C PRO A 19 9.72 -11.77 2.37
N GLU A 20 9.95 -12.26 1.16
CA GLU A 20 8.95 -12.92 0.30
C GLU A 20 8.19 -14.10 0.96
N LYS A 21 8.82 -14.76 1.92
CA LYS A 21 8.25 -15.96 2.60
C LYS A 21 7.46 -15.64 3.87
N MET A 22 7.46 -14.38 4.31
CA MET A 22 6.80 -14.02 5.57
C MET A 22 5.30 -13.79 5.36
N PRO A 23 4.44 -14.28 6.27
CA PRO A 23 3.02 -13.94 6.25
C PRO A 23 2.83 -12.42 6.32
N HIS A 24 2.16 -11.85 5.33
CA HIS A 24 2.01 -10.40 5.23
C HIS A 24 0.54 -10.00 5.42
N PRO A 25 0.21 -8.98 6.24
CA PRO A 25 -1.16 -8.53 6.48
C PRO A 25 -1.92 -8.20 5.20
N VAL A 26 -1.25 -7.59 4.20
CA VAL A 26 -1.84 -7.26 2.90
C VAL A 26 -2.38 -8.50 2.17
N VAL A 27 -1.72 -9.66 2.30
CA VAL A 27 -2.21 -10.91 1.70
C VAL A 27 -3.53 -11.35 2.36
N TRP A 28 -3.62 -11.20 3.68
CA TRP A 28 -4.86 -11.50 4.40
C TRP A 28 -5.98 -10.51 4.09
N MET A 29 -5.64 -9.23 3.96
CA MET A 29 -6.56 -8.18 3.50
C MET A 29 -7.08 -8.52 2.10
N GLY A 30 -6.21 -8.88 1.15
CA GLY A 30 -6.61 -9.28 -0.20
C GLY A 30 -7.56 -10.48 -0.21
N LYS A 31 -7.29 -11.51 0.61
CA LYS A 31 -8.20 -12.65 0.78
C LYS A 31 -9.55 -12.24 1.40
N ALA A 32 -9.54 -11.34 2.37
CA ALA A 32 -10.75 -10.80 2.98
C ALA A 32 -11.58 -10.00 1.97
N ILE A 33 -10.93 -9.14 1.16
CA ILE A 33 -11.58 -8.37 0.08
C ILE A 33 -12.29 -9.34 -0.89
N SER A 34 -11.58 -10.34 -1.41
CA SER A 34 -12.16 -11.30 -2.36
C SER A 34 -13.34 -12.10 -1.78
N ARG A 35 -13.25 -12.50 -0.50
CA ARG A 35 -14.35 -13.20 0.18
C ARG A 35 -15.56 -12.30 0.40
N LEU A 36 -15.30 -11.07 0.89
CA LEU A 36 -16.37 -10.08 1.12
C LEU A 36 -17.02 -9.64 -0.19
N GLU A 37 -16.24 -9.39 -1.25
CA GLU A 37 -16.76 -9.09 -2.58
C GLU A 37 -17.71 -10.21 -3.04
N GLY A 38 -17.27 -11.47 -3.00
CA GLY A 38 -18.07 -12.59 -3.43
C GLY A 38 -19.34 -12.78 -2.59
N TRP A 39 -19.30 -12.48 -1.29
CA TRP A 39 -20.48 -12.54 -0.42
C TRP A 39 -21.43 -11.36 -0.67
N LEU A 40 -20.93 -10.14 -0.79
CA LEU A 40 -21.72 -8.94 -1.02
C LEU A 40 -22.41 -8.97 -2.39
N ARG A 41 -21.72 -9.42 -3.44
CA ARG A 41 -22.33 -9.56 -4.79
C ARG A 41 -23.48 -10.58 -4.82
N ARG A 42 -23.49 -11.56 -3.91
CA ARG A 42 -24.62 -12.51 -3.77
C ARG A 42 -25.76 -11.93 -2.92
N ARG A 43 -25.45 -11.00 -2.01
CA ARG A 43 -26.44 -10.44 -1.08
C ARG A 43 -27.15 -9.21 -1.63
N PHE A 44 -26.48 -8.41 -2.44
CA PHE A 44 -27.03 -7.20 -3.05
C PHE A 44 -27.45 -7.45 -4.50
N PRO A 45 -28.54 -6.78 -4.99
CA PRO A 45 -28.97 -6.89 -6.38
C PRO A 45 -27.83 -6.49 -7.34
N GLN A 46 -27.76 -7.19 -8.49
CA GLN A 46 -26.81 -6.87 -9.57
C GLN A 46 -27.32 -5.68 -10.42
N THR A 47 -27.61 -4.58 -9.75
CA THR A 47 -27.99 -3.30 -10.34
C THR A 47 -26.95 -2.26 -9.95
N PRO A 48 -26.82 -1.15 -10.70
CA PRO A 48 -25.89 -0.08 -10.35
C PRO A 48 -26.01 0.43 -8.91
N GLN A 49 -27.24 0.45 -8.38
CA GLN A 49 -27.51 0.88 -7.00
C GLN A 49 -27.10 -0.19 -5.97
N GLY A 50 -27.43 -1.47 -6.24
CA GLY A 50 -27.08 -2.59 -5.37
C GLY A 50 -25.56 -2.80 -5.30
N GLU A 51 -24.87 -2.71 -6.43
CA GLU A 51 -23.40 -2.77 -6.47
C GLU A 51 -22.75 -1.63 -5.69
N ARG A 52 -23.26 -0.39 -5.81
CA ARG A 52 -22.79 0.74 -5.00
C ARG A 52 -22.99 0.49 -3.50
N ALA A 53 -24.15 -0.03 -3.11
CA ALA A 53 -24.43 -0.35 -1.70
C ALA A 53 -23.46 -1.42 -1.18
N GLY A 54 -23.24 -2.50 -1.93
CA GLY A 54 -22.27 -3.54 -1.60
C GLY A 54 -20.84 -2.98 -1.48
N GLY A 55 -20.44 -2.11 -2.42
CA GLY A 55 -19.14 -1.44 -2.39
C GLY A 55 -18.96 -0.52 -1.18
N ILE A 56 -19.99 0.22 -0.78
CA ILE A 56 -19.96 1.05 0.44
C ILE A 56 -19.79 0.18 1.68
N VAL A 57 -20.51 -0.94 1.77
CA VAL A 57 -20.37 -1.88 2.90
C VAL A 57 -18.94 -2.42 2.97
N LEU A 58 -18.36 -2.82 1.84
CA LEU A 58 -16.96 -3.26 1.78
C LEU A 58 -16.01 -2.16 2.27
N ALA A 59 -16.19 -0.93 1.77
CA ALA A 59 -15.35 0.23 2.08
C ALA A 59 -15.40 0.65 3.56
N ILE A 60 -16.45 0.26 4.28
CA ILE A 60 -16.56 0.50 5.73
C ILE A 60 -16.06 -0.70 6.53
N VAL A 61 -16.57 -1.89 6.21
CA VAL A 61 -16.34 -3.10 7.02
C VAL A 61 -14.87 -3.51 7.03
N LEU A 62 -14.18 -3.42 5.90
CA LEU A 62 -12.79 -3.87 5.83
C LEU A 62 -11.83 -2.99 6.66
N PRO A 63 -11.75 -1.65 6.47
CA PRO A 63 -10.83 -0.84 7.25
C PRO A 63 -11.23 -0.74 8.72
N VAL A 64 -12.51 -0.64 9.04
CA VAL A 64 -12.99 -0.61 10.44
C VAL A 64 -12.70 -1.96 11.12
N GLY A 65 -12.98 -3.08 10.46
CA GLY A 65 -12.66 -4.41 10.97
C GLY A 65 -11.15 -4.59 11.18
N THR A 66 -10.33 -4.12 10.23
CA THR A 66 -8.87 -4.14 10.37
C THR A 66 -8.41 -3.32 11.57
N LEU A 67 -8.96 -2.10 11.75
CA LEU A 67 -8.64 -1.22 12.87
C LEU A 67 -9.02 -1.86 14.22
N ILE A 68 -10.22 -2.42 14.32
CA ILE A 68 -10.72 -3.05 15.56
C ILE A 68 -9.90 -4.30 15.90
N ILE A 69 -9.64 -5.17 14.93
CA ILE A 69 -8.89 -6.42 15.15
C ILE A 69 -7.44 -6.10 15.55
N SER A 70 -6.77 -5.24 14.78
CA SER A 70 -5.37 -4.90 15.05
C SER A 70 -5.23 -4.08 16.33
N GLY A 71 -6.15 -3.14 16.58
CA GLY A 71 -6.18 -2.36 17.82
C GLY A 71 -6.45 -3.23 19.05
N GLY A 72 -7.43 -4.14 18.95
CA GLY A 72 -7.74 -5.10 20.00
C GLY A 72 -6.58 -6.04 20.32
N LEU A 73 -5.87 -6.53 19.30
CA LEU A 73 -4.69 -7.37 19.50
C LEU A 73 -3.53 -6.56 20.13
N CYS A 74 -3.27 -5.34 19.67
CA CYS A 74 -2.27 -4.48 20.30
C CYS A 74 -2.60 -4.21 21.77
N TRP A 75 -3.87 -3.92 22.09
CA TRP A 75 -4.34 -3.71 23.44
C TRP A 75 -4.19 -4.98 24.29
N LEU A 76 -4.61 -6.15 23.78
CA LEU A 76 -4.51 -7.44 24.46
C LEU A 76 -3.04 -7.79 24.79
N PHE A 77 -2.14 -7.68 23.80
CA PHE A 77 -0.72 -7.98 24.00
C PHE A 77 -0.06 -6.99 24.98
N TRP A 78 -0.51 -5.73 24.93
CA TRP A 78 -0.08 -4.73 25.92
C TRP A 78 -0.52 -5.06 27.33
N TRP A 79 -1.76 -5.55 27.50
CA TRP A 79 -2.29 -5.95 28.79
C TRP A 79 -1.57 -7.18 29.36
N ILE A 80 -1.14 -8.12 28.52
CA ILE A 80 -0.34 -9.28 28.94
C ILE A 80 1.05 -8.82 29.38
N HIS A 81 1.76 -8.06 28.54
CA HIS A 81 3.07 -7.51 28.86
C HIS A 81 3.41 -6.34 27.93
N PRO A 82 3.87 -5.18 28.44
CA PRO A 82 4.17 -3.99 27.64
C PRO A 82 5.18 -4.22 26.48
N LEU A 83 6.18 -5.07 26.69
CA LEU A 83 7.15 -5.41 25.64
C LEU A 83 6.53 -6.24 24.51
N LEU A 84 5.56 -7.11 24.81
CA LEU A 84 4.84 -7.87 23.78
C LEU A 84 3.98 -6.94 22.94
N GLY A 85 3.28 -5.99 23.55
CA GLY A 85 2.52 -4.96 22.85
C GLY A 85 3.40 -4.07 21.98
N LEU A 86 4.57 -3.68 22.48
CA LEU A 86 5.57 -2.92 21.73
C LEU A 86 6.10 -3.74 20.54
N ALA A 87 6.45 -5.00 20.74
CA ALA A 87 6.97 -5.88 19.70
C ALA A 87 5.95 -6.11 18.58
N LEU A 88 4.68 -6.36 18.93
CA LEU A 88 3.59 -6.52 17.94
C LEU A 88 3.37 -5.23 17.14
N GLN A 89 3.35 -4.07 17.81
CA GLN A 89 3.21 -2.80 17.13
C GLN A 89 4.40 -2.52 16.18
N ALA A 90 5.63 -2.73 16.65
CA ALA A 90 6.82 -2.54 15.83
C ALA A 90 6.84 -3.48 14.62
N PHE A 91 6.45 -4.74 14.81
CA PHE A 91 6.33 -5.73 13.75
C PHE A 91 5.31 -5.30 12.68
N TRP A 92 4.13 -4.83 13.08
CA TRP A 92 3.13 -4.36 12.13
C TRP A 92 3.46 -3.01 11.49
N CYS A 93 4.14 -2.09 12.21
CA CYS A 93 4.69 -0.88 11.61
C CYS A 93 5.70 -1.22 10.50
N TRP A 94 6.58 -2.20 10.74
CA TRP A 94 7.48 -2.70 9.74
C TRP A 94 6.75 -3.25 8.50
N GLN A 95 5.79 -4.13 8.69
CA GLN A 95 5.02 -4.73 7.58
C GLN A 95 4.09 -3.74 6.85
N ALA A 96 3.81 -2.58 7.42
CA ALA A 96 3.05 -1.54 6.74
C ALA A 96 3.90 -0.70 5.77
N LEU A 97 5.24 -0.76 5.90
CA LEU A 97 6.20 -0.01 5.08
C LEU A 97 6.76 -0.88 3.95
N ALA A 98 7.17 -0.23 2.87
CA ALA A 98 7.76 -0.88 1.71
C ALA A 98 8.97 -0.11 1.15
N MET A 99 9.66 0.70 1.98
CA MET A 99 10.69 1.61 1.51
C MET A 99 11.90 0.87 0.92
N ARG A 100 12.41 -0.15 1.63
CA ARG A 100 13.55 -0.93 1.14
C ARG A 100 13.18 -1.74 -0.11
N CYS A 101 11.99 -2.32 -0.14
CA CYS A 101 11.50 -3.06 -1.30
C CYS A 101 11.41 -2.14 -2.53
N LEU A 102 10.81 -0.97 -2.38
CA LEU A 102 10.71 0.04 -3.43
C LEU A 102 12.10 0.48 -3.95
N ALA A 103 13.04 0.78 -3.04
CA ALA A 103 14.40 1.14 -3.39
C ALA A 103 15.16 0.01 -4.11
N LYS A 104 14.95 -1.23 -3.70
CA LYS A 104 15.56 -2.42 -4.33
C LYS A 104 15.02 -2.63 -5.74
N GLU A 105 13.71 -2.61 -5.92
CA GLU A 105 13.08 -2.85 -7.22
C GLU A 105 13.39 -1.71 -8.22
N SER A 106 13.36 -0.45 -7.79
CA SER A 106 13.71 0.67 -8.67
C SER A 106 15.18 0.60 -9.13
N ARG A 107 16.10 0.28 -8.22
CA ARG A 107 17.52 0.06 -8.59
C ARG A 107 17.70 -1.13 -9.52
N ASN A 108 16.87 -2.17 -9.36
CA ASN A 108 16.90 -3.33 -10.24
C ASN A 108 16.47 -2.96 -11.66
N VAL A 109 15.42 -2.15 -11.84
CA VAL A 109 15.01 -1.64 -13.17
C VAL A 109 16.15 -0.86 -13.82
N TYR A 110 16.74 0.10 -13.09
CA TYR A 110 17.86 0.88 -13.58
C TYR A 110 19.05 0.00 -14.01
N ARG A 111 19.45 -0.95 -13.16
CA ARG A 111 20.57 -1.86 -13.44
C ARG A 111 20.29 -2.74 -14.68
N CYS A 112 19.12 -3.38 -14.75
CA CYS A 112 18.73 -4.22 -15.88
C CYS A 112 18.74 -3.42 -17.18
N LEU A 113 18.15 -2.22 -17.18
CA LEU A 113 18.11 -1.35 -18.36
C LEU A 113 19.51 -0.97 -18.82
N LYS A 114 20.39 -0.57 -17.90
CA LYS A 114 21.76 -0.09 -18.21
C LYS A 114 22.72 -1.20 -18.62
N THR A 115 22.64 -2.39 -18.02
CA THR A 115 23.64 -3.45 -18.21
C THR A 115 23.19 -4.60 -19.10
N GLN A 116 21.87 -4.83 -19.24
CA GLN A 116 21.31 -5.97 -19.94
C GLN A 116 20.40 -5.55 -21.12
N GLY A 117 20.17 -4.23 -21.27
CA GLY A 117 19.40 -3.66 -22.38
C GLY A 117 17.89 -3.59 -22.16
N LEU A 118 17.19 -3.16 -23.21
CA LEU A 118 15.78 -2.78 -23.13
C LEU A 118 14.85 -3.93 -22.71
N GLU A 119 15.04 -5.12 -23.23
CA GLU A 119 14.17 -6.26 -22.90
C GLU A 119 14.26 -6.64 -21.40
N ALA A 120 15.45 -6.62 -20.84
CA ALA A 120 15.64 -6.85 -19.40
C ALA A 120 15.02 -5.71 -18.56
N GLY A 121 15.12 -4.47 -19.03
CA GLY A 121 14.46 -3.31 -18.44
C GLY A 121 12.93 -3.42 -18.44
N ARG A 122 12.33 -3.83 -19.56
CA ARG A 122 10.88 -4.11 -19.70
C ARG A 122 10.42 -5.18 -18.71
N LYS A 123 11.17 -6.28 -18.61
CA LYS A 123 10.87 -7.36 -17.66
C LYS A 123 11.03 -6.93 -16.21
N ALA A 124 12.02 -6.10 -15.91
CA ALA A 124 12.21 -5.60 -14.55
C ALA A 124 11.09 -4.62 -14.16
N VAL A 125 10.72 -3.69 -15.04
CA VAL A 125 9.63 -2.72 -14.74
C VAL A 125 8.26 -3.38 -14.67
N SER A 126 8.00 -4.45 -15.43
CA SER A 126 6.72 -5.17 -15.35
C SER A 126 6.41 -5.79 -13.98
N ARG A 127 7.42 -5.93 -13.13
CA ARG A 127 7.24 -6.42 -11.75
C ARG A 127 6.65 -5.38 -10.81
N ILE A 128 6.76 -4.10 -11.15
CA ILE A 128 6.37 -2.99 -10.28
C ILE A 128 5.26 -2.11 -10.86
N VAL A 129 4.89 -2.30 -12.14
CA VAL A 129 3.79 -1.58 -12.78
C VAL A 129 2.63 -2.50 -13.11
N GLY A 130 1.41 -2.00 -13.00
CA GLY A 130 0.17 -2.73 -13.32
C GLY A 130 -0.27 -2.67 -14.78
N ARG A 131 0.60 -2.23 -15.72
CA ARG A 131 0.29 -2.09 -17.15
C ARG A 131 1.21 -2.94 -18.03
N ASP A 132 0.80 -3.17 -19.27
CA ASP A 132 1.65 -3.83 -20.27
C ASP A 132 2.92 -3.02 -20.54
N THR A 133 4.06 -3.70 -20.48
CA THR A 133 5.39 -3.11 -20.66
C THR A 133 6.11 -3.62 -21.90
N ALA A 134 5.52 -4.57 -22.64
CA ALA A 134 6.17 -5.26 -23.76
C ALA A 134 6.58 -4.33 -24.90
N GLN A 135 5.85 -3.24 -25.10
CA GLN A 135 6.10 -2.29 -26.20
C GLN A 135 6.73 -0.96 -25.73
N LEU A 136 7.13 -0.84 -24.46
CA LEU A 136 7.72 0.40 -23.97
C LEU A 136 9.10 0.65 -24.60
N SER A 137 9.34 1.88 -25.06
CA SER A 137 10.68 2.36 -25.38
C SER A 137 11.54 2.46 -24.12
N GLU A 138 12.84 2.70 -24.26
CA GLU A 138 13.73 2.92 -23.11
C GLU A 138 13.23 4.07 -22.24
N GLN A 139 12.87 5.21 -22.86
CA GLN A 139 12.26 6.34 -22.15
C GLN A 139 10.94 5.96 -21.50
N GLY A 140 10.13 5.11 -22.15
CA GLY A 140 8.89 4.58 -21.59
C GLY A 140 9.10 3.74 -20.33
N VAL A 141 10.15 2.91 -20.31
CA VAL A 141 10.53 2.12 -19.13
C VAL A 141 10.98 3.04 -17.98
N VAL A 142 11.84 4.02 -18.27
CA VAL A 142 12.28 5.02 -17.26
C VAL A 142 11.10 5.79 -16.70
N LYS A 143 10.23 6.31 -17.56
CA LYS A 143 9.05 7.06 -17.14
C LYS A 143 8.14 6.20 -16.27
N ALA A 144 7.84 4.97 -16.67
CA ALA A 144 7.02 4.03 -15.90
C ALA A 144 7.63 3.74 -14.53
N ALA A 145 8.94 3.54 -14.46
CA ALA A 145 9.64 3.32 -13.19
C ALA A 145 9.55 4.54 -12.26
N VAL A 146 9.79 5.76 -12.78
CA VAL A 146 9.72 6.99 -11.98
C VAL A 146 8.29 7.24 -11.48
N GLU A 147 7.27 7.11 -12.34
CA GLU A 147 5.86 7.25 -11.97
C GLU A 147 5.50 6.28 -10.84
N THR A 148 5.86 5.00 -10.99
CA THR A 148 5.55 3.97 -9.99
C THR A 148 6.30 4.19 -8.67
N VAL A 149 7.56 4.64 -8.73
CA VAL A 149 8.32 4.98 -7.52
C VAL A 149 7.70 6.16 -6.80
N ALA A 150 7.26 7.20 -7.51
CA ALA A 150 6.62 8.37 -6.91
C ALA A 150 5.28 8.00 -6.26
N GLU A 151 4.44 7.20 -6.92
CA GLU A 151 3.18 6.68 -6.41
C GLU A 151 3.41 5.79 -5.17
N ASN A 152 4.26 4.79 -5.28
CA ASN A 152 4.52 3.86 -4.16
C ASN A 152 5.29 4.51 -3.01
N PHE A 153 6.04 5.57 -3.22
CA PHE A 153 6.60 6.36 -2.14
C PHE A 153 5.49 7.03 -1.32
N SER A 154 4.47 7.59 -1.99
CA SER A 154 3.29 8.10 -1.29
C SER A 154 2.56 6.98 -0.53
N ASP A 155 2.18 5.91 -1.22
CA ASP A 155 1.22 4.91 -0.74
C ASP A 155 1.86 3.77 0.08
N GLY A 156 3.13 3.51 -0.16
CA GLY A 156 3.88 2.43 0.50
C GLY A 156 4.83 2.90 1.59
N VAL A 157 5.11 4.22 1.68
CA VAL A 157 6.06 4.74 2.66
C VAL A 157 5.45 5.90 3.44
N LEU A 158 5.13 7.01 2.79
CA LEU A 158 4.78 8.24 3.49
C LEU A 158 3.40 8.16 4.14
N ALA A 159 2.37 7.72 3.43
CA ALA A 159 1.03 7.63 3.98
C ALA A 159 0.96 6.66 5.16
N PRO A 160 1.44 5.39 5.06
CA PRO A 160 1.47 4.53 6.25
C PRO A 160 2.29 5.13 7.39
N MET A 161 3.41 5.83 7.14
CA MET A 161 4.17 6.53 8.19
C MET A 161 3.34 7.61 8.89
N LEU A 162 2.63 8.45 8.15
CA LEU A 162 1.77 9.49 8.73
C LEU A 162 0.66 8.86 9.60
N TYR A 163 0.01 7.82 9.12
CA TYR A 163 -1.04 7.13 9.86
C TYR A 163 -0.52 6.40 11.10
N MET A 164 0.66 5.77 11.03
CA MET A 164 1.24 5.14 12.23
C MET A 164 1.74 6.15 13.26
N LEU A 165 2.15 7.34 12.83
CA LEU A 165 2.51 8.42 13.76
C LEU A 165 1.30 8.96 14.54
N ILE A 166 0.10 8.92 13.95
CA ILE A 166 -1.16 9.37 14.56
C ILE A 166 -1.77 8.29 15.46
N GLY A 167 -1.88 7.04 14.96
CA GLY A 167 -2.63 5.97 15.64
C GLY A 167 -1.90 4.64 15.72
N GLY A 168 -0.57 4.61 15.56
CA GLY A 168 0.23 3.40 15.63
C GLY A 168 -0.02 2.43 14.48
N ALA A 169 0.42 1.19 14.67
CA ALA A 169 0.23 0.13 13.69
C ALA A 169 -1.24 -0.10 13.29
N PRO A 170 -2.24 -0.04 14.21
CA PRO A 170 -3.63 -0.25 13.83
C PRO A 170 -4.13 0.72 12.76
N LEU A 171 -3.81 2.01 12.88
CA LEU A 171 -4.26 3.00 11.91
C LEU A 171 -3.51 2.87 10.58
N ALA A 172 -2.22 2.54 10.61
CA ALA A 172 -1.46 2.23 9.40
C ALA A 172 -2.00 1.00 8.68
N LEU A 173 -2.39 -0.06 9.39
CA LEU A 173 -3.00 -1.25 8.80
C LEU A 173 -4.40 -0.96 8.22
N ALA A 174 -5.20 -0.12 8.88
CA ALA A 174 -6.49 0.32 8.34
C ALA A 174 -6.29 1.12 7.04
N TYR A 175 -5.30 2.00 6.98
CA TYR A 175 -4.91 2.67 5.74
C TYR A 175 -4.47 1.65 4.67
N LYS A 176 -3.62 0.68 5.01
CA LYS A 176 -3.20 -0.38 4.05
C LYS A 176 -4.38 -1.20 3.55
N ALA A 177 -5.41 -1.42 4.38
CA ALA A 177 -6.63 -2.10 3.94
C ALA A 177 -7.40 -1.27 2.89
N ILE A 178 -7.49 0.06 3.07
CA ILE A 178 -8.11 0.97 2.08
C ILE A 178 -7.32 0.94 0.77
N ASN A 179 -6.03 1.13 0.84
CA ASN A 179 -5.15 1.16 -0.34
C ASN A 179 -5.14 -0.19 -1.09
N THR A 180 -5.11 -1.32 -0.36
CA THR A 180 -5.23 -2.66 -0.96
C THR A 180 -6.60 -2.86 -1.63
N MET A 181 -7.65 -2.35 -1.02
CA MET A 181 -9.00 -2.44 -1.57
C MET A 181 -9.12 -1.64 -2.87
N ASP A 182 -8.60 -0.42 -2.94
CA ASP A 182 -8.55 0.35 -4.18
C ASP A 182 -7.77 -0.39 -5.27
N SER A 183 -6.59 -0.89 -4.95
CA SER A 183 -5.75 -1.66 -5.87
C SER A 183 -6.41 -2.95 -6.40
N MET A 184 -7.41 -3.51 -5.68
CA MET A 184 -8.09 -4.74 -6.09
C MET A 184 -9.43 -4.51 -6.78
N VAL A 185 -10.18 -3.49 -6.35
CA VAL A 185 -11.56 -3.27 -6.83
C VAL A 185 -11.82 -1.84 -7.32
N GLY A 186 -10.87 -0.90 -7.19
CA GLY A 186 -11.03 0.51 -7.55
C GLY A 186 -11.01 0.81 -9.05
N TYR A 187 -10.89 -0.22 -9.90
CA TYR A 187 -10.76 -0.06 -11.36
C TYR A 187 -12.06 0.45 -12.03
N LYS A 188 -11.90 1.32 -13.03
CA LYS A 188 -13.01 1.84 -13.86
C LYS A 188 -13.31 0.91 -15.04
N ASN A 189 -13.51 -0.38 -14.76
CA ASN A 189 -13.97 -1.36 -15.74
C ASN A 189 -15.42 -1.77 -15.45
N GLU A 190 -16.04 -2.51 -16.38
CA GLU A 190 -17.45 -2.94 -16.25
C GLU A 190 -17.75 -3.65 -14.93
N LYS A 191 -16.82 -4.48 -14.45
CA LYS A 191 -16.97 -5.25 -13.22
C LYS A 191 -17.01 -4.37 -11.96
N TYR A 192 -16.24 -3.29 -11.92
CA TYR A 192 -16.00 -2.50 -10.71
C TYR A 192 -16.51 -1.06 -10.77
N LEU A 193 -17.08 -0.64 -11.91
CA LEU A 193 -17.53 0.74 -12.13
C LEU A 193 -18.45 1.28 -11.02
N TYR A 194 -19.32 0.42 -10.52
CA TYR A 194 -20.26 0.76 -9.43
C TYR A 194 -19.77 0.25 -8.09
N PHE A 195 -19.32 -0.99 -8.03
CA PHE A 195 -18.90 -1.66 -6.79
C PHE A 195 -17.62 -1.04 -6.20
N GLY A 196 -16.59 -0.80 -7.02
CA GLY A 196 -15.31 -0.28 -6.58
C GLY A 196 -15.28 1.22 -6.31
N ARG A 197 -16.32 1.96 -6.71
CA ARG A 197 -16.36 3.43 -6.60
C ARG A 197 -16.17 3.96 -5.18
N ALA A 198 -16.70 3.27 -4.17
CA ALA A 198 -16.55 3.68 -2.78
C ALA A 198 -15.12 3.48 -2.28
N ALA A 199 -14.49 2.36 -2.68
CA ALA A 199 -13.09 2.06 -2.38
C ALA A 199 -12.16 3.12 -2.96
N ALA A 200 -12.27 3.41 -4.26
CA ALA A 200 -11.46 4.43 -4.95
C ALA A 200 -11.62 5.81 -4.31
N LYS A 201 -12.86 6.24 -4.04
CA LYS A 201 -13.08 7.55 -3.38
C LYS A 201 -12.53 7.62 -1.96
N LEU A 202 -12.61 6.52 -1.21
CA LEU A 202 -12.06 6.49 0.15
C LEU A 202 -10.54 6.58 0.10
N ASP A 203 -9.89 5.88 -0.83
CA ASP A 203 -8.45 5.95 -1.06
C ASP A 203 -8.02 7.36 -1.47
N ASP A 204 -8.73 8.00 -2.41
CA ASP A 204 -8.51 9.40 -2.79
C ASP A 204 -8.53 10.35 -1.56
N VAL A 205 -9.48 10.14 -0.63
CA VAL A 205 -9.61 10.97 0.56
C VAL A 205 -8.46 10.76 1.53
N VAL A 206 -8.12 9.50 1.84
CA VAL A 206 -7.05 9.21 2.80
C VAL A 206 -5.66 9.52 2.24
N ASN A 207 -5.48 9.50 0.92
CA ASN A 207 -4.25 9.88 0.25
C ASN A 207 -4.18 11.37 -0.10
N TYR A 208 -5.24 12.15 0.11
CA TYR A 208 -5.27 13.56 -0.27
C TYR A 208 -4.13 14.38 0.33
N LEU A 209 -3.86 14.25 1.62
CA LEU A 209 -2.77 14.96 2.30
C LEU A 209 -1.41 14.26 2.08
N PRO A 210 -1.29 12.92 2.25
CA PRO A 210 -0.02 12.22 2.04
C PRO A 210 0.60 12.46 0.66
N CYS A 211 -0.16 12.38 -0.43
CA CYS A 211 0.40 12.56 -1.77
C CYS A 211 0.93 13.97 -2.01
N ARG A 212 0.33 15.00 -1.38
CA ARG A 212 0.83 16.38 -1.46
C ARG A 212 2.12 16.57 -0.70
N ILE A 213 2.21 15.97 0.49
CA ILE A 213 3.46 15.99 1.28
C ILE A 213 4.55 15.22 0.51
N ALA A 214 4.21 14.06 -0.08
CA ALA A 214 5.14 13.30 -0.93
C ALA A 214 5.67 14.14 -2.08
N ALA A 215 4.79 14.83 -2.82
CA ALA A 215 5.18 15.71 -3.92
C ALA A 215 6.11 16.85 -3.47
N LEU A 216 5.79 17.49 -2.35
CA LEU A 216 6.66 18.53 -1.78
C LEU A 216 8.04 17.98 -1.39
N LEU A 217 8.10 16.81 -0.76
CA LEU A 217 9.36 16.16 -0.41
C LEU A 217 10.18 15.83 -1.67
N TRP A 218 9.54 15.35 -2.73
CA TRP A 218 10.20 15.10 -4.01
C TRP A 218 10.80 16.38 -4.61
N ILE A 219 10.02 17.47 -4.66
CA ILE A 219 10.48 18.78 -5.17
C ILE A 219 11.68 19.29 -4.37
N LEU A 220 11.63 19.19 -3.03
CA LEU A 220 12.70 19.67 -2.16
C LEU A 220 13.98 18.82 -2.23
N THR A 221 13.85 17.52 -2.48
CA THR A 221 14.99 16.58 -2.49
C THR A 221 15.59 16.38 -3.88
N CYS A 222 14.83 16.63 -4.95
CA CYS A 222 15.30 16.48 -6.32
C CYS A 222 16.61 17.25 -6.63
N PRO A 223 16.77 18.52 -6.26
CA PRO A 223 18.03 19.25 -6.48
C PRO A 223 19.22 18.65 -5.71
N LEU A 224 18.97 18.07 -4.52
CA LEU A 224 20.01 17.42 -3.70
C LEU A 224 20.53 16.13 -4.34
N ALA A 225 19.72 15.50 -5.18
CA ALA A 225 20.06 14.30 -5.93
C ALA A 225 20.66 14.59 -7.32
N GLY A 226 20.94 15.85 -7.64
CA GLY A 226 21.47 16.27 -8.95
C GLY A 226 20.42 16.35 -10.06
N GLY A 227 19.14 16.38 -9.70
CA GLY A 227 18.04 16.66 -10.63
C GLY A 227 17.92 18.16 -10.87
N ASN A 228 17.75 18.55 -12.14
CA ASN A 228 17.41 19.93 -12.54
C ASN A 228 15.91 20.02 -12.78
#